data_e41a66846eb6df0ac20794bd65dce8c9
#
_entry.id   e41a66846eb6df0ac20794bd65dce8c9
#
_cell.length_a   1.000
_cell.length_b   1.000
_cell.length_c   1.000
_cell.angle_alpha   90.00
_cell.angle_beta   90.00
_cell.angle_gamma   90.00
#
_symmetry.space_group_name_H-M   'P 1'
#
loop_
_entity.id
_entity.type
_entity.pdbx_description
1 polymer ?
#
loop_
_entity_poly.entity_id
_entity_poly.type
_entity_poly.pdbx_seq_one_letter_code
_entity_poly.pdbx_strand_id
1 'polypeptide(L)'
;MNSKLKLVVLTIFLIMTTSFDIQDEIIKINEQDLIDSLNTNNIEEYDSHVILGDIPISSEKYKKQVRDIRDFMLDNHVFYEAENMGEITNSYNKLLNDSDNKTVKDLNLDLMKVFSKYRQGHVSVNTVYNGEPSVFIDENNGKYYIVATTDKYKNLLGTEVISINNIKMKDIIDRLEAYAIGENESFRNLTKNSFLNCHEILKKENVLTEEQNIYELKIGDKIVKLDLPFEKSKEFIVSKIKINGRKTELINVKQKNDNKDKYTIIKPLKLSVDNNKLHYIETKDDNLILRYNSCKENENYKIEKFTKDVCDQLDNNKFSNIIIDLRYNLGGSSFHIYNIFGKMMAYQGANPDTKIKVLISNQTYSAGGDCALLFVKNFHNVEVIGKNSGFPISTSAGDVNVAYTKDTYIGINYCTTVFRQHYEDVDSFLFNYKNFDFEKNTMKPDFYASQSFADFMIGNDPAMNYALRSEGNTSLAEKIKGVLK
;
A
#
# COMPACT_ATOMS: atom_id res chain seq x y z
N MET A 1 7.72 -18.95 -26.92
CA MET A 1 6.27 -19.19 -26.93
C MET A 1 5.65 -18.41 -25.78
N ASN A 2 4.77 -17.52 -26.11
CA ASN A 2 4.20 -16.44 -25.31
C ASN A 2 3.55 -16.88 -24.01
N SER A 3 4.01 -16.38 -22.88
CA SER A 3 3.15 -16.17 -21.73
C SER A 3 3.18 -14.68 -21.37
N LYS A 4 2.26 -13.94 -21.93
CA LYS A 4 1.87 -12.61 -21.50
C LYS A 4 1.19 -12.76 -20.14
N LEU A 5 1.98 -12.81 -19.07
CA LEU A 5 1.40 -12.63 -17.75
C LEU A 5 1.22 -11.14 -17.53
N LYS A 6 0.06 -10.68 -17.90
CA LYS A 6 -0.48 -9.39 -17.53
C LYS A 6 -0.57 -9.38 -16.01
N LEU A 7 0.19 -8.50 -15.36
CA LEU A 7 -0.18 -8.03 -14.04
C LEU A 7 -1.45 -7.18 -14.22
N VAL A 8 -2.52 -7.87 -14.49
CA VAL A 8 -3.85 -7.33 -14.29
C VAL A 8 -3.97 -7.22 -12.79
N VAL A 9 -4.22 -6.02 -12.28
CA VAL A 9 -4.91 -5.90 -10.99
C VAL A 9 -6.30 -6.42 -11.31
N LEU A 10 -6.39 -7.76 -11.36
CA LEU A 10 -7.63 -8.48 -11.55
C LEU A 10 -8.28 -8.46 -10.18
N THR A 11 -9.13 -7.49 -9.95
CA THR A 11 -10.03 -7.55 -8.82
C THR A 11 -11.20 -8.43 -9.27
N ILE A 12 -11.08 -9.74 -9.05
CA ILE A 12 -12.12 -10.75 -9.37
C ILE A 12 -12.91 -11.01 -8.08
N PHE A 13 -14.23 -11.01 -8.17
CA PHE A 13 -15.13 -11.08 -6.99
C PHE A 13 -16.35 -11.99 -7.19
N LEU A 14 -16.63 -12.83 -6.22
CA LEU A 14 -17.72 -13.79 -6.20
C LEU A 14 -18.80 -13.44 -5.17
N ILE A 15 -20.05 -13.49 -5.54
CA ILE A 15 -21.19 -13.33 -4.62
C ILE A 15 -21.85 -14.68 -4.39
N MET A 16 -22.00 -15.09 -3.13
CA MET A 16 -22.97 -16.12 -2.76
C MET A 16 -24.28 -15.46 -2.35
N THR A 17 -25.34 -15.75 -3.09
CA THR A 17 -26.70 -15.40 -2.69
C THR A 17 -27.18 -16.43 -1.67
N THR A 18 -27.21 -16.08 -0.40
CA THR A 18 -28.18 -16.64 0.53
C THR A 18 -29.39 -15.73 0.55
N SER A 19 -30.52 -16.29 0.17
CA SER A 19 -31.80 -15.62 0.02
C SER A 19 -32.23 -14.89 1.30
N PHE A 20 -32.23 -13.57 1.24
CA PHE A 20 -33.17 -12.70 1.93
C PHE A 20 -33.44 -11.48 1.05
N ASP A 21 -34.72 -11.21 0.77
CA ASP A 21 -35.20 -10.07 -0.01
C ASP A 21 -34.90 -8.74 0.67
N ILE A 22 -33.73 -8.20 0.40
CA ILE A 22 -33.44 -6.77 0.49
C ILE A 22 -32.82 -6.42 -0.86
N GLN A 23 -33.30 -5.36 -1.51
CA GLN A 23 -32.74 -4.85 -2.76
C GLN A 23 -31.27 -4.44 -2.50
N ASP A 24 -30.36 -5.41 -2.64
CA ASP A 24 -28.91 -5.18 -2.45
C ASP A 24 -28.39 -4.28 -3.57
N GLU A 25 -28.28 -2.99 -3.28
CA GLU A 25 -27.67 -1.99 -4.15
C GLU A 25 -26.14 -2.08 -4.17
N ILE A 26 -25.57 -2.91 -3.27
CA ILE A 26 -24.14 -3.14 -3.12
C ILE A 26 -23.82 -4.63 -3.23
N ILE A 27 -22.88 -4.94 -4.08
CA ILE A 27 -22.41 -6.28 -4.39
C ILE A 27 -21.25 -6.64 -3.46
N LYS A 28 -21.41 -7.64 -2.60
CA LYS A 28 -20.38 -8.16 -1.67
C LYS A 28 -19.58 -9.28 -2.29
N ILE A 29 -18.34 -9.42 -1.80
CA ILE A 29 -17.40 -10.37 -2.35
C ILE A 29 -16.55 -11.00 -1.25
N ASN A 30 -16.43 -12.34 -1.27
CA ASN A 30 -15.70 -13.12 -0.28
C ASN A 30 -14.30 -13.47 -0.81
N GLU A 31 -13.27 -13.36 0.05
CA GLU A 31 -11.86 -13.60 -0.31
C GLU A 31 -11.60 -15.06 -0.72
N GLN A 32 -12.27 -16.06 -0.09
CA GLN A 32 -12.08 -17.46 -0.43
C GLN A 32 -12.60 -17.78 -1.83
N ASP A 33 -13.72 -17.20 -2.21
CA ASP A 33 -14.28 -17.34 -3.54
C ASP A 33 -13.38 -16.69 -4.61
N LEU A 34 -12.64 -15.65 -4.22
CA LEU A 34 -11.62 -15.02 -5.05
C LEU A 34 -10.44 -15.98 -5.30
N ILE A 35 -9.92 -16.61 -4.25
CA ILE A 35 -8.80 -17.55 -4.33
C ILE A 35 -9.17 -18.76 -5.18
N ASP A 36 -10.36 -19.31 -4.98
CA ASP A 36 -10.86 -20.46 -5.74
C ASP A 36 -11.05 -20.10 -7.22
N SER A 37 -11.43 -18.86 -7.51
CA SER A 37 -11.57 -18.36 -8.89
C SER A 37 -10.24 -18.19 -9.62
N LEU A 38 -9.20 -17.79 -8.93
CA LEU A 38 -7.86 -17.63 -9.51
C LEU A 38 -7.19 -18.96 -9.88
N ASN A 39 -7.64 -20.07 -9.25
CA ASN A 39 -7.13 -21.42 -9.51
C ASN A 39 -7.84 -22.13 -10.67
N THR A 40 -8.82 -21.50 -11.32
CA THR A 40 -9.58 -22.11 -12.41
C THR A 40 -9.23 -21.54 -13.77
N ASN A 41 -8.92 -22.42 -14.74
CA ASN A 41 -8.54 -22.02 -16.11
C ASN A 41 -9.74 -21.66 -17.01
N ASN A 42 -10.98 -21.67 -16.51
CA ASN A 42 -12.20 -21.43 -17.29
C ASN A 42 -12.96 -20.19 -16.77
N ILE A 43 -12.44 -19.01 -17.12
CA ILE A 43 -13.09 -17.73 -16.84
C ILE A 43 -13.63 -17.17 -18.15
N GLU A 44 -14.93 -16.93 -18.22
CA GLU A 44 -15.60 -16.26 -19.34
C GLU A 44 -16.17 -14.92 -18.89
N GLU A 45 -15.80 -13.84 -19.58
CA GLU A 45 -16.42 -12.54 -19.35
C GLU A 45 -17.75 -12.43 -20.10
N TYR A 46 -18.76 -11.89 -19.46
CA TYR A 46 -20.05 -11.60 -20.08
C TYR A 46 -20.60 -10.27 -19.56
N ASP A 47 -21.65 -9.74 -20.22
CA ASP A 47 -22.31 -8.47 -19.83
C ASP A 47 -21.31 -7.34 -19.60
N SER A 48 -20.40 -7.16 -20.58
CA SER A 48 -19.36 -6.12 -20.51
C SER A 48 -19.91 -4.77 -20.96
N HIS A 49 -19.62 -3.73 -20.19
CA HIS A 49 -19.96 -2.34 -20.55
C HIS A 49 -18.82 -1.38 -20.17
N VAL A 50 -18.81 -0.23 -20.84
CA VAL A 50 -17.81 0.81 -20.63
C VAL A 50 -18.35 1.85 -19.67
N ILE A 51 -17.54 2.22 -18.67
CA ILE A 51 -17.86 3.28 -17.72
C ILE A 51 -16.92 4.46 -17.94
N LEU A 52 -17.52 5.63 -18.04
CA LEU A 52 -16.80 6.90 -18.15
C LEU A 52 -16.99 7.68 -16.84
N GLY A 53 -15.87 8.06 -16.22
CA GLY A 53 -15.90 8.83 -14.97
C GLY A 53 -16.58 10.19 -15.08
N ASP A 54 -16.54 10.80 -16.29
CA ASP A 54 -17.13 12.12 -16.59
C ASP A 54 -18.63 12.07 -16.87
N ILE A 55 -19.31 10.90 -16.75
CA ILE A 55 -20.77 10.80 -16.92
C ILE A 55 -21.45 11.57 -15.78
N PRO A 56 -22.35 12.52 -16.12
CA PRO A 56 -23.17 13.20 -15.12
C PRO A 56 -24.04 12.23 -14.34
N ILE A 57 -24.15 12.45 -13.03
CA ILE A 57 -25.05 11.70 -12.15
C ILE A 57 -26.11 12.65 -11.59
N SER A 58 -27.39 12.25 -11.60
CA SER A 58 -28.44 13.09 -11.01
C SER A 58 -28.23 13.21 -9.49
N SER A 59 -28.64 14.36 -8.93
CA SER A 59 -28.57 14.61 -7.48
C SER A 59 -29.27 13.51 -6.67
N GLU A 60 -30.40 13.02 -7.13
CA GLU A 60 -31.15 11.92 -6.49
C GLU A 60 -30.32 10.61 -6.48
N LYS A 61 -29.76 10.22 -7.63
CA LYS A 61 -28.93 9.03 -7.75
C LYS A 61 -27.65 9.15 -6.92
N TYR A 62 -26.99 10.32 -6.92
CA TYR A 62 -25.84 10.62 -6.09
C TYR A 62 -26.18 10.41 -4.60
N LYS A 63 -27.25 11.06 -4.11
CA LYS A 63 -27.72 10.94 -2.71
C LYS A 63 -28.09 9.50 -2.35
N LYS A 64 -28.73 8.78 -3.28
CA LYS A 64 -29.07 7.37 -3.06
C LYS A 64 -27.80 6.56 -2.83
N GLN A 65 -26.82 6.66 -3.71
CA GLN A 65 -25.58 5.90 -3.57
C GLN A 65 -24.78 6.26 -2.32
N VAL A 66 -24.73 7.53 -1.95
CA VAL A 66 -24.08 7.94 -0.69
C VAL A 66 -24.77 7.30 0.52
N ARG A 67 -26.13 7.24 0.54
CA ARG A 67 -26.87 6.56 1.62
C ARG A 67 -26.61 5.05 1.61
N ASP A 68 -26.69 4.40 0.45
CA ASP A 68 -26.49 2.96 0.33
C ASP A 68 -25.10 2.55 0.83
N ILE A 69 -24.06 3.32 0.46
CA ILE A 69 -22.68 3.07 0.92
C ILE A 69 -22.56 3.31 2.44
N ARG A 70 -23.13 4.40 2.95
CA ARG A 70 -23.12 4.68 4.39
C ARG A 70 -23.76 3.55 5.18
N ASP A 71 -24.95 3.15 4.79
CA ASP A 71 -25.74 2.13 5.48
C ASP A 71 -25.05 0.75 5.38
N PHE A 72 -24.49 0.44 4.19
CA PHE A 72 -23.67 -0.74 4.00
C PHE A 72 -22.45 -0.78 4.95
N MET A 73 -21.72 0.33 5.06
CA MET A 73 -20.56 0.40 5.95
C MET A 73 -20.96 0.28 7.42
N LEU A 74 -22.08 0.86 7.83
CA LEU A 74 -22.59 0.72 9.20
C LEU A 74 -22.96 -0.71 9.55
N ASP A 75 -23.49 -1.47 8.59
CA ASP A 75 -23.96 -2.84 8.82
C ASP A 75 -22.84 -3.90 8.69
N ASN A 76 -21.79 -3.63 7.94
CA ASN A 76 -20.83 -4.66 7.53
C ASN A 76 -19.37 -4.39 7.96
N HIS A 77 -18.98 -3.14 8.17
CA HIS A 77 -17.62 -2.80 8.55
C HIS A 77 -17.44 -2.82 10.06
N VAL A 78 -16.30 -3.35 10.51
CA VAL A 78 -15.93 -3.30 11.93
C VAL A 78 -15.25 -1.97 12.26
N PHE A 79 -15.85 -1.24 13.22
CA PHE A 79 -15.29 -0.01 13.73
C PHE A 79 -14.54 -0.28 15.02
N TYR A 80 -13.27 0.13 15.09
CA TYR A 80 -12.52 0.06 16.34
C TYR A 80 -12.22 1.43 16.95
N GLU A 81 -12.61 2.51 16.28
CA GLU A 81 -12.58 3.87 16.80
C GLU A 81 -13.99 4.49 16.79
N ALA A 82 -14.69 4.39 17.93
CA ALA A 82 -16.02 4.97 18.06
C ALA A 82 -16.03 6.53 17.99
N GLU A 83 -14.90 7.18 18.26
CA GLU A 83 -14.78 8.65 18.27
C GLU A 83 -14.91 9.25 16.87
N ASN A 84 -14.49 8.53 15.84
CA ASN A 84 -14.57 9.02 14.47
C ASN A 84 -15.99 8.92 13.87
N MET A 85 -16.91 8.24 14.52
CA MET A 85 -18.27 8.05 13.97
C MET A 85 -19.00 9.38 13.73
N GLY A 86 -18.82 10.37 14.61
CA GLY A 86 -19.38 11.71 14.44
C GLY A 86 -18.80 12.42 13.20
N GLU A 87 -17.51 12.35 12.99
CA GLU A 87 -16.83 12.93 11.84
C GLU A 87 -17.22 12.22 10.53
N ILE A 88 -17.28 10.89 10.55
CA ILE A 88 -17.72 10.06 9.42
C ILE A 88 -19.16 10.41 9.03
N THR A 89 -20.08 10.43 10.00
CA THR A 89 -21.49 10.77 9.79
C THR A 89 -21.66 12.17 9.22
N ASN A 90 -20.95 13.16 9.79
CA ASN A 90 -20.96 14.54 9.29
C ASN A 90 -20.43 14.63 7.86
N SER A 91 -19.43 13.84 7.52
CA SER A 91 -18.86 13.80 6.18
C SER A 91 -19.86 13.24 5.15
N TYR A 92 -20.58 12.16 5.46
CA TYR A 92 -21.66 11.67 4.61
C TYR A 92 -22.79 12.71 4.46
N ASN A 93 -23.20 13.35 5.55
CA ASN A 93 -24.24 14.40 5.52
C ASN A 93 -23.82 15.59 4.63
N LYS A 94 -22.53 15.95 4.65
CA LYS A 94 -22.01 16.99 3.75
C LYS A 94 -22.17 16.59 2.28
N LEU A 95 -21.88 15.35 1.91
CA LEU A 95 -22.07 14.86 0.54
C LEU A 95 -23.54 14.89 0.12
N LEU A 96 -24.46 14.51 1.02
CA LEU A 96 -25.90 14.55 0.76
C LEU A 96 -26.40 15.98 0.48
N ASN A 97 -25.77 16.99 1.06
CA ASN A 97 -26.13 18.42 0.86
C ASN A 97 -25.44 19.03 -0.39
N ASP A 98 -24.29 18.48 -0.84
CA ASP A 98 -23.52 18.97 -1.99
C ASP A 98 -23.57 17.97 -3.14
N SER A 99 -24.75 17.71 -3.66
CA SER A 99 -25.00 16.63 -4.64
C SER A 99 -25.30 17.10 -6.06
N ASP A 100 -25.37 18.40 -6.29
CA ASP A 100 -25.78 18.95 -7.59
C ASP A 100 -24.60 19.07 -8.56
N ASN A 101 -24.87 18.87 -9.84
CA ASN A 101 -23.88 18.98 -10.93
C ASN A 101 -22.63 18.10 -10.74
N LYS A 102 -22.82 16.89 -10.23
CA LYS A 102 -21.75 15.92 -10.02
C LYS A 102 -21.63 14.91 -11.17
N THR A 103 -20.45 14.34 -11.30
CA THR A 103 -20.17 13.18 -12.14
C THR A 103 -19.96 11.92 -11.28
N VAL A 104 -19.89 10.75 -11.92
CA VAL A 104 -19.51 9.49 -11.24
C VAL A 104 -18.12 9.61 -10.63
N LYS A 105 -17.21 10.29 -11.31
CA LYS A 105 -15.86 10.57 -10.80
C LYS A 105 -15.88 11.46 -9.56
N ASP A 106 -16.72 12.50 -9.55
CA ASP A 106 -16.91 13.34 -8.36
C ASP A 106 -17.38 12.52 -7.17
N LEU A 107 -18.35 11.63 -7.37
CA LEU A 107 -18.82 10.72 -6.30
C LEU A 107 -17.67 9.85 -5.77
N ASN A 108 -16.85 9.28 -6.65
CA ASN A 108 -15.69 8.48 -6.25
C ASN A 108 -14.71 9.29 -5.37
N LEU A 109 -14.30 10.47 -5.84
CA LEU A 109 -13.35 11.33 -5.13
C LEU A 109 -13.92 11.89 -3.81
N ASP A 110 -15.20 12.24 -3.79
CA ASP A 110 -15.89 12.71 -2.59
C ASP A 110 -15.98 11.60 -1.53
N LEU A 111 -16.25 10.34 -1.95
CA LEU A 111 -16.23 9.18 -1.07
C LEU A 111 -14.82 8.89 -0.53
N MET A 112 -13.76 9.03 -1.32
CA MET A 112 -12.39 8.87 -0.83
C MET A 112 -12.10 9.78 0.37
N LYS A 113 -12.60 11.04 0.35
CA LYS A 113 -12.47 11.96 1.49
C LYS A 113 -13.24 11.50 2.72
N VAL A 114 -14.41 10.87 2.54
CA VAL A 114 -15.16 10.28 3.66
C VAL A 114 -14.39 9.08 4.22
N PHE A 115 -13.89 8.22 3.35
CA PHE A 115 -13.19 7.00 3.76
C PHE A 115 -11.86 7.27 4.47
N SER A 116 -11.18 8.38 4.21
CA SER A 116 -10.00 8.81 4.98
C SER A 116 -10.31 9.03 6.47
N LYS A 117 -11.59 9.31 6.83
CA LYS A 117 -12.05 9.54 8.21
C LYS A 117 -12.18 8.26 9.02
N TYR A 118 -12.22 7.10 8.37
CA TYR A 118 -12.18 5.81 9.07
C TYR A 118 -10.84 5.55 9.74
N ARG A 119 -9.77 6.22 9.30
CA ARG A 119 -8.40 6.07 9.81
C ARG A 119 -7.93 4.63 9.87
N GLN A 120 -8.25 3.88 8.83
CA GLN A 120 -7.88 2.47 8.66
C GLN A 120 -7.28 2.27 7.27
N GLY A 121 -6.09 1.71 7.18
CA GLY A 121 -5.40 1.56 5.90
C GLY A 121 -6.01 0.51 4.99
N HIS A 122 -6.77 -0.43 5.54
CA HIS A 122 -7.52 -1.44 4.80
C HIS A 122 -8.91 -0.95 4.33
N VAL A 123 -9.33 0.25 4.73
CA VAL A 123 -10.63 0.83 4.39
C VAL A 123 -10.43 1.94 3.38
N SER A 124 -10.91 1.75 2.17
CA SER A 124 -10.65 2.68 1.07
C SER A 124 -11.72 2.61 -0.01
N VAL A 125 -11.78 3.64 -0.81
CA VAL A 125 -12.48 3.64 -2.09
C VAL A 125 -11.45 3.48 -3.20
N ASN A 126 -11.68 2.55 -4.11
CA ASN A 126 -10.78 2.29 -5.23
C ASN A 126 -10.81 3.47 -6.22
N THR A 127 -9.64 4.06 -6.48
CA THR A 127 -9.49 5.14 -7.45
C THR A 127 -9.32 4.54 -8.84
N VAL A 128 -10.41 4.43 -9.60
CA VAL A 128 -10.39 3.90 -10.96
C VAL A 128 -10.31 4.99 -12.02
N TYR A 129 -10.79 6.19 -11.71
CA TYR A 129 -10.80 7.33 -12.63
C TYR A 129 -9.54 8.16 -12.42
N ASN A 130 -8.50 7.86 -13.16
CA ASN A 130 -7.23 8.56 -13.05
C ASN A 130 -6.60 8.76 -14.43
N GLY A 131 -6.21 10.00 -14.74
CA GLY A 131 -5.43 10.31 -15.92
C GLY A 131 -3.98 9.83 -15.76
N GLU A 132 -3.26 9.74 -16.87
CA GLU A 132 -1.85 9.34 -16.86
C GLU A 132 -0.94 10.58 -16.76
N PRO A 133 -0.13 10.70 -15.71
CA PRO A 133 0.83 11.79 -15.59
C PRO A 133 1.98 11.60 -16.57
N SER A 134 2.55 12.70 -17.07
CA SER A 134 3.79 12.66 -17.86
C SER A 134 5.01 12.31 -17.01
N VAL A 135 4.93 12.59 -15.71
CA VAL A 135 5.97 12.32 -14.72
C VAL A 135 5.36 11.76 -13.45
N PHE A 136 6.04 10.79 -12.83
CA PHE A 136 5.70 10.30 -11.49
C PHE A 136 6.63 10.95 -10.46
N ILE A 137 6.02 11.43 -9.40
CA ILE A 137 6.72 12.11 -8.30
C ILE A 137 6.68 11.22 -7.07
N ASP A 138 7.83 11.11 -6.39
CA ASP A 138 7.92 10.45 -5.10
C ASP A 138 8.64 11.34 -4.07
N GLU A 139 8.32 11.11 -2.80
CA GLU A 139 8.86 11.86 -1.68
C GLU A 139 10.11 11.16 -1.12
N ASN A 140 11.14 11.96 -0.85
CA ASN A 140 12.31 11.49 -0.13
C ASN A 140 12.84 12.56 0.83
N ASN A 141 12.70 12.29 2.13
CA ASN A 141 13.16 13.16 3.21
C ASN A 141 12.64 14.62 3.10
N GLY A 142 11.35 14.77 2.83
CA GLY A 142 10.67 16.06 2.72
C GLY A 142 10.89 16.80 1.40
N LYS A 143 11.52 16.16 0.43
CA LYS A 143 11.68 16.66 -0.93
C LYS A 143 11.01 15.73 -1.93
N TYR A 144 10.67 16.26 -3.09
CA TYR A 144 9.88 15.58 -4.09
C TYR A 144 10.65 15.49 -5.41
N TYR A 145 10.76 14.28 -5.95
CA TYR A 145 11.59 14.01 -7.12
C TYR A 145 10.81 13.27 -8.21
N ILE A 146 11.14 13.56 -9.46
CA ILE A 146 10.62 12.79 -10.60
C ILE A 146 11.34 11.44 -10.62
N VAL A 147 10.59 10.36 -10.32
CA VAL A 147 11.12 8.98 -10.23
C VAL A 147 10.78 8.12 -11.44
N ALA A 148 9.76 8.49 -12.20
CA ALA A 148 9.44 7.86 -13.47
C ALA A 148 8.85 8.88 -14.44
N THR A 149 9.05 8.66 -15.73
CA THR A 149 8.54 9.54 -16.78
C THR A 149 8.45 8.80 -18.12
N THR A 150 7.75 9.40 -19.07
CA THR A 150 7.76 8.93 -20.47
C THR A 150 9.11 9.22 -21.13
N ASP A 151 9.45 8.51 -22.20
CA ASP A 151 10.72 8.71 -22.94
C ASP A 151 10.95 10.16 -23.39
N LYS A 152 9.88 10.89 -23.66
CA LYS A 152 9.92 12.30 -24.03
C LYS A 152 10.60 13.17 -22.95
N TYR A 153 10.43 12.83 -21.68
CA TYR A 153 10.91 13.63 -20.54
C TYR A 153 11.97 12.91 -19.71
N LYS A 154 12.61 11.87 -20.25
CA LYS A 154 13.59 11.03 -19.53
C LYS A 154 14.76 11.82 -18.90
N ASN A 155 15.11 12.97 -19.47
CA ASN A 155 16.14 13.85 -18.94
C ASN A 155 15.71 14.62 -17.67
N LEU A 156 14.42 14.52 -17.26
CA LEU A 156 13.90 15.07 -16.01
C LEU A 156 13.98 14.05 -14.85
N LEU A 157 14.36 12.79 -15.10
CA LEU A 157 14.53 11.82 -14.04
C LEU A 157 15.51 12.32 -12.97
N GLY A 158 15.13 12.19 -11.71
CA GLY A 158 15.93 12.64 -10.57
C GLY A 158 15.84 14.12 -10.25
N THR A 159 15.07 14.88 -11.01
CA THR A 159 14.90 16.31 -10.79
C THR A 159 13.97 16.59 -9.60
N GLU A 160 14.35 17.52 -8.72
CA GLU A 160 13.52 17.97 -7.59
C GLU A 160 12.38 18.87 -8.09
N VAL A 161 11.15 18.57 -7.69
CA VAL A 161 9.94 19.36 -7.97
C VAL A 161 9.72 20.33 -6.82
N ILE A 162 9.66 21.62 -7.11
CA ILE A 162 9.51 22.69 -6.12
C ILE A 162 8.05 23.13 -5.99
N SER A 163 7.35 23.28 -7.12
CA SER A 163 5.95 23.69 -7.16
C SER A 163 5.26 23.18 -8.42
N ILE A 164 3.94 23.16 -8.39
CA ILE A 164 3.06 22.92 -9.55
C ILE A 164 2.05 24.08 -9.62
N ASN A 165 1.95 24.75 -10.76
CA ASN A 165 1.09 25.93 -10.97
C ASN A 165 1.23 27.00 -9.87
N ASN A 166 2.48 27.29 -9.47
CA ASN A 166 2.88 28.20 -8.38
C ASN A 166 2.41 27.77 -6.98
N ILE A 167 1.87 26.55 -6.79
CA ILE A 167 1.53 25.98 -5.49
C ILE A 167 2.74 25.15 -5.03
N LYS A 168 3.30 25.48 -3.88
CA LYS A 168 4.46 24.75 -3.32
C LYS A 168 4.10 23.30 -3.00
N MET A 169 5.06 22.40 -3.14
CA MET A 169 4.84 20.97 -2.86
C MET A 169 4.27 20.72 -1.46
N LYS A 170 4.74 21.48 -0.45
CA LYS A 170 4.17 21.37 0.91
C LYS A 170 2.67 21.66 0.94
N ASP A 171 2.24 22.73 0.29
CA ASP A 171 0.81 23.13 0.28
C ASP A 171 -0.04 22.13 -0.51
N ILE A 172 0.54 21.49 -1.54
CA ILE A 172 -0.10 20.40 -2.27
C ILE A 172 -0.30 19.20 -1.33
N ILE A 173 0.73 18.78 -0.62
CA ILE A 173 0.66 17.67 0.33
C ILE A 173 -0.37 17.93 1.44
N ASP A 174 -0.43 19.15 1.95
CA ASP A 174 -1.41 19.54 2.96
C ASP A 174 -2.87 19.39 2.43
N ARG A 175 -3.12 19.67 1.15
CA ARG A 175 -4.44 19.41 0.50
C ARG A 175 -4.72 17.91 0.35
N LEU A 176 -3.70 17.11 0.04
CA LEU A 176 -3.84 15.66 -0.13
C LEU A 176 -4.10 14.91 1.18
N GLU A 177 -3.89 15.55 2.34
CA GLU A 177 -4.21 14.97 3.66
C GLU A 177 -5.68 14.53 3.76
N ALA A 178 -6.59 15.20 3.05
CA ALA A 178 -8.01 14.87 3.03
C ALA A 178 -8.32 13.47 2.46
N TYR A 179 -7.39 12.88 1.74
CA TYR A 179 -7.52 11.55 1.11
C TYR A 179 -6.69 10.48 1.81
N ALA A 180 -5.80 10.86 2.74
CA ALA A 180 -4.85 9.95 3.37
C ALA A 180 -5.57 8.93 4.24
N ILE A 181 -5.34 7.64 3.97
CA ILE A 181 -5.83 6.52 4.77
C ILE A 181 -4.70 5.94 5.63
N GLY A 182 -5.05 5.27 6.70
CA GLY A 182 -4.09 4.61 7.59
C GLY A 182 -4.30 4.97 9.05
N GLU A 183 -3.82 4.08 9.90
CA GLU A 183 -3.97 4.15 11.35
C GLU A 183 -2.97 5.14 11.96
N ASN A 184 -1.73 5.17 11.44
CA ASN A 184 -0.66 6.01 11.97
C ASN A 184 -0.14 7.00 10.92
N GLU A 185 0.63 7.98 11.36
CA GLU A 185 1.19 9.02 10.49
C GLU A 185 2.13 8.42 9.43
N SER A 186 2.87 7.38 9.76
CA SER A 186 3.80 6.72 8.86
C SER A 186 3.11 6.18 7.60
N PHE A 187 1.98 5.48 7.76
CA PHE A 187 1.20 4.96 6.65
C PHE A 187 0.37 6.05 5.95
N ARG A 188 -0.20 6.98 6.72
CA ARG A 188 -0.91 8.14 6.15
C ARG A 188 -0.01 8.98 5.24
N ASN A 189 1.25 9.21 5.64
CA ASN A 189 2.22 9.89 4.79
C ASN A 189 2.54 9.10 3.51
N LEU A 190 2.64 7.77 3.59
CA LEU A 190 2.82 6.93 2.42
C LEU A 190 1.65 7.06 1.44
N THR A 191 0.41 6.90 1.93
CA THR A 191 -0.80 6.97 1.10
C THR A 191 -1.04 8.37 0.55
N LYS A 192 -0.85 9.41 1.35
CA LYS A 192 -0.93 10.81 0.94
C LYS A 192 0.04 11.13 -0.22
N ASN A 193 1.31 10.73 -0.09
CA ASN A 193 2.32 10.98 -1.11
C ASN A 193 2.02 10.23 -2.42
N SER A 194 1.38 9.06 -2.37
CA SER A 194 0.98 8.33 -3.57
C SER A 194 -0.01 9.12 -4.44
N PHE A 195 -0.82 9.98 -3.84
CA PHE A 195 -1.79 10.82 -4.55
C PHE A 195 -1.18 11.98 -5.33
N LEU A 196 0.12 12.27 -5.18
CA LEU A 196 0.84 13.18 -6.06
C LEU A 196 0.81 12.74 -7.54
N ASN A 197 0.53 11.47 -7.79
CA ASN A 197 0.45 10.90 -9.11
C ASN A 197 -1.00 10.63 -9.55
N CYS A 198 -1.96 11.07 -8.74
CA CYS A 198 -3.37 10.94 -9.05
C CYS A 198 -3.91 12.26 -9.66
N HIS A 199 -3.94 12.30 -10.99
CA HIS A 199 -4.34 13.48 -11.75
C HIS A 199 -5.70 14.05 -11.31
N GLU A 200 -6.70 13.18 -11.16
CA GLU A 200 -8.06 13.63 -10.83
C GLU A 200 -8.18 14.21 -9.42
N ILE A 201 -7.39 13.69 -8.47
CA ILE A 201 -7.31 14.28 -7.13
C ILE A 201 -6.65 15.66 -7.20
N LEU A 202 -5.53 15.77 -7.92
CA LEU A 202 -4.82 17.05 -8.05
C LEU A 202 -5.68 18.11 -8.76
N LYS A 203 -6.50 17.71 -9.74
CA LYS A 203 -7.51 18.61 -10.36
C LYS A 203 -8.59 19.02 -9.36
N LYS A 204 -9.17 18.06 -8.63
CA LYS A 204 -10.20 18.32 -7.62
C LYS A 204 -9.72 19.29 -6.54
N GLU A 205 -8.42 19.23 -6.22
CA GLU A 205 -7.78 20.13 -5.26
C GLU A 205 -7.24 21.42 -5.89
N ASN A 206 -7.59 21.71 -7.15
CA ASN A 206 -7.16 22.89 -7.89
C ASN A 206 -5.61 23.06 -7.94
N VAL A 207 -4.89 21.95 -7.99
CA VAL A 207 -3.44 21.92 -8.23
C VAL A 207 -3.15 21.89 -9.71
N LEU A 208 -3.91 21.11 -10.48
CA LEU A 208 -3.81 20.98 -11.92
C LEU A 208 -4.99 21.63 -12.62
N THR A 209 -4.78 22.03 -13.87
CA THR A 209 -5.81 22.60 -14.74
C THR A 209 -5.95 21.78 -16.02
N GLU A 210 -7.00 22.03 -16.80
CA GLU A 210 -7.19 21.39 -18.12
C GLU A 210 -6.26 21.93 -19.20
N GLU A 211 -5.84 23.20 -19.07
CA GLU A 211 -5.15 23.92 -20.16
C GLU A 211 -3.62 23.75 -20.06
N GLN A 212 -3.07 23.99 -18.90
CA GLN A 212 -1.60 24.05 -18.73
C GLN A 212 -1.22 23.68 -17.29
N ASN A 213 -0.11 22.92 -17.16
CA ASN A 213 0.41 22.52 -15.85
C ASN A 213 1.90 22.83 -15.75
N ILE A 214 2.21 23.96 -15.14
CA ILE A 214 3.58 24.46 -15.00
C ILE A 214 4.23 23.89 -13.75
N TYR A 215 5.28 23.08 -13.96
CA TYR A 215 6.15 22.56 -12.91
C TYR A 215 7.39 23.41 -12.78
N GLU A 216 7.67 23.84 -11.55
CA GLU A 216 8.97 24.44 -11.21
C GLU A 216 9.91 23.33 -10.74
N LEU A 217 10.98 23.11 -11.52
CA LEU A 217 11.94 22.05 -11.34
C LEU A 217 13.31 22.61 -10.98
N LYS A 218 13.98 22.01 -9.98
CA LYS A 218 15.35 22.38 -9.62
C LYS A 218 16.35 21.53 -10.37
N ILE A 219 17.04 22.12 -11.33
CA ILE A 219 18.09 21.50 -12.15
C ILE A 219 19.43 22.15 -11.82
N GLY A 220 20.27 21.45 -11.05
CA GLY A 220 21.47 22.07 -10.45
C GLY A 220 21.05 23.23 -9.52
N ASP A 221 21.62 24.41 -9.74
CA ASP A 221 21.30 25.63 -8.97
C ASP A 221 20.17 26.48 -9.61
N LYS A 222 19.58 26.03 -10.70
CA LYS A 222 18.57 26.82 -11.43
C LYS A 222 17.17 26.23 -11.22
N ILE A 223 16.18 27.14 -11.17
CA ILE A 223 14.76 26.78 -11.26
C ILE A 223 14.32 26.96 -12.70
N VAL A 224 13.76 25.88 -13.26
CA VAL A 224 13.24 25.84 -14.64
C VAL A 224 11.75 25.60 -14.59
N LYS A 225 10.99 26.30 -15.40
CA LYS A 225 9.54 26.10 -15.56
C LYS A 225 9.26 25.29 -16.81
N LEU A 226 8.51 24.20 -16.66
CA LEU A 226 8.10 23.34 -17.77
C LEU A 226 6.61 23.04 -17.67
N ASP A 227 5.94 23.09 -18.83
CA ASP A 227 4.60 22.58 -18.95
C ASP A 227 4.64 21.06 -19.18
N LEU A 228 4.08 20.32 -18.22
CA LEU A 228 4.02 18.85 -18.27
C LEU A 228 2.56 18.41 -18.36
N PRO A 229 2.12 18.00 -19.55
CA PRO A 229 0.74 17.64 -19.78
C PRO A 229 0.36 16.32 -19.09
N PHE A 230 -0.93 16.15 -18.88
CA PHE A 230 -1.56 14.89 -18.50
C PHE A 230 -2.37 14.31 -19.65
N GLU A 231 -2.40 13.00 -19.74
CA GLU A 231 -3.42 12.33 -20.53
C GLU A 231 -4.71 12.19 -19.71
N LYS A 232 -5.85 12.37 -20.35
CA LYS A 232 -7.16 12.25 -19.69
C LYS A 232 -7.36 10.85 -19.11
N SER A 233 -8.23 10.76 -18.10
CA SER A 233 -8.70 9.48 -17.58
C SER A 233 -9.21 8.58 -18.70
N LYS A 234 -8.84 7.30 -18.62
CA LYS A 234 -9.24 6.30 -19.63
C LYS A 234 -10.62 5.74 -19.30
N GLU A 235 -11.20 5.15 -20.33
CA GLU A 235 -12.40 4.34 -20.19
C GLU A 235 -12.10 3.05 -19.42
N PHE A 236 -13.01 2.62 -18.59
CA PHE A 236 -12.96 1.34 -17.89
C PHE A 236 -14.00 0.39 -18.47
N ILE A 237 -13.59 -0.83 -18.73
CA ILE A 237 -14.48 -1.92 -19.09
C ILE A 237 -14.80 -2.67 -17.80
N VAL A 238 -16.08 -2.75 -17.48
CA VAL A 238 -16.61 -3.58 -16.41
C VAL A 238 -17.27 -4.79 -17.05
N SER A 239 -16.90 -5.95 -16.62
CA SER A 239 -17.52 -7.20 -17.09
C SER A 239 -17.91 -8.07 -15.90
N LYS A 240 -19.01 -8.82 -16.05
CA LYS A 240 -19.36 -9.92 -15.17
C LYS A 240 -18.67 -11.18 -15.66
N ILE A 241 -18.33 -12.10 -14.75
CA ILE A 241 -17.54 -13.28 -15.07
C ILE A 241 -18.35 -14.54 -14.76
N LYS A 242 -18.18 -15.56 -15.61
CA LYS A 242 -18.54 -16.93 -15.31
C LYS A 242 -17.30 -17.73 -14.96
N ILE A 243 -17.39 -18.54 -13.94
CA ILE A 243 -16.36 -19.51 -13.57
C ILE A 243 -16.92 -20.91 -13.75
N ASN A 244 -16.20 -21.75 -14.50
CA ASN A 244 -16.58 -23.13 -14.78
C ASN A 244 -18.04 -23.26 -15.29
N GLY A 245 -18.48 -22.32 -16.14
CA GLY A 245 -19.83 -22.32 -16.71
C GLY A 245 -20.95 -21.89 -15.78
N ARG A 246 -20.67 -21.64 -14.49
CA ARG A 246 -21.65 -21.08 -13.54
C ARG A 246 -21.59 -19.57 -13.58
N LYS A 247 -22.76 -18.93 -13.77
CA LYS A 247 -22.88 -17.48 -13.64
C LYS A 247 -22.68 -17.11 -12.18
N THR A 248 -21.55 -16.54 -11.89
CA THR A 248 -21.29 -15.85 -10.65
C THR A 248 -21.19 -14.37 -10.98
N GLU A 249 -21.80 -13.51 -10.18
CA GLU A 249 -21.65 -12.07 -10.38
C GLU A 249 -20.25 -11.64 -9.93
N LEU A 250 -19.23 -12.04 -10.67
CA LEU A 250 -17.91 -11.50 -10.52
C LEU A 250 -17.79 -10.23 -11.35
N ILE A 251 -17.17 -9.22 -10.81
CA ILE A 251 -16.97 -7.95 -11.49
C ILE A 251 -15.49 -7.81 -11.79
N ASN A 252 -15.17 -7.66 -13.06
CA ASN A 252 -13.83 -7.37 -13.52
C ASN A 252 -13.79 -5.95 -14.07
N VAL A 253 -12.96 -5.11 -13.48
CA VAL A 253 -12.74 -3.74 -13.94
C VAL A 253 -11.38 -3.66 -14.62
N LYS A 254 -11.38 -3.44 -15.93
CA LYS A 254 -10.14 -3.31 -16.74
C LYS A 254 -10.03 -1.92 -17.31
N GLN A 255 -8.84 -1.34 -17.22
CA GLN A 255 -8.53 -0.15 -17.98
C GLN A 255 -8.36 -0.49 -19.47
N LYS A 256 -9.04 0.24 -20.35
CA LYS A 256 -8.93 0.07 -21.79
C LYS A 256 -7.58 0.64 -22.25
N ASN A 257 -6.67 -0.20 -22.66
CA ASN A 257 -5.29 0.10 -23.09
C ASN A 257 -4.27 0.28 -21.96
N ASP A 258 -3.70 -0.84 -21.56
CA ASP A 258 -2.57 -0.92 -20.62
C ASP A 258 -1.24 -0.81 -21.39
N ASN A 259 -0.72 0.38 -21.58
CA ASN A 259 0.63 0.60 -22.10
C ASN A 259 1.64 0.62 -20.94
N LYS A 260 1.98 -0.57 -20.38
CA LYS A 260 2.91 -0.71 -19.26
C LYS A 260 4.35 -0.29 -19.56
N ASP A 261 4.72 -0.28 -20.83
CA ASP A 261 6.11 -0.01 -21.27
C ASP A 261 6.36 1.48 -21.55
N LYS A 262 5.40 2.36 -21.20
CA LYS A 262 5.44 3.78 -21.54
C LYS A 262 6.45 4.58 -20.70
N TYR A 263 6.81 4.10 -19.51
CA TYR A 263 7.58 4.88 -18.55
C TYR A 263 9.00 4.35 -18.34
N THR A 264 9.96 5.27 -18.37
CA THR A 264 11.32 5.03 -17.89
C THR A 264 11.38 5.31 -16.40
N ILE A 265 11.71 4.30 -15.61
CA ILE A 265 11.76 4.36 -14.14
C ILE A 265 13.21 4.48 -13.70
N ILE A 266 13.49 5.34 -12.71
CA ILE A 266 14.77 5.31 -12.02
C ILE A 266 14.86 4.00 -11.24
N LYS A 267 15.78 3.14 -11.65
CA LYS A 267 16.13 1.92 -10.91
C LYS A 267 17.47 2.14 -10.23
N PRO A 268 17.53 2.20 -8.90
CA PRO A 268 18.80 2.15 -8.20
C PRO A 268 19.50 0.85 -8.53
N LEU A 269 20.79 0.91 -8.84
CA LEU A 269 21.58 -0.20 -9.40
C LEU A 269 21.59 -1.48 -8.54
N LYS A 270 21.22 -1.42 -7.25
CA LYS A 270 21.28 -2.55 -6.32
C LYS A 270 20.05 -2.75 -5.44
N LEU A 271 19.10 -1.81 -5.43
CA LEU A 271 17.88 -1.90 -4.62
C LEU A 271 16.63 -2.19 -5.46
N SER A 272 16.82 -2.51 -6.74
CA SER A 272 15.68 -2.96 -7.50
C SER A 272 15.13 -4.20 -6.80
N VAL A 273 14.02 -3.99 -6.09
CA VAL A 273 13.09 -5.07 -5.83
C VAL A 273 12.84 -5.64 -7.22
N ASP A 274 13.42 -6.79 -7.50
CA ASP A 274 13.08 -7.49 -8.72
C ASP A 274 11.60 -7.81 -8.58
N ASN A 275 10.74 -7.05 -9.28
CA ASN A 275 9.29 -7.20 -9.21
C ASN A 275 8.83 -8.61 -9.60
N ASN A 276 9.75 -9.43 -10.17
CA ASN A 276 9.55 -10.83 -10.41
C ASN A 276 9.87 -11.71 -9.18
N LYS A 277 10.47 -11.15 -8.12
CA LYS A 277 10.81 -11.87 -6.89
C LYS A 277 10.23 -11.14 -5.70
N LEU A 278 9.06 -11.58 -5.23
CA LEU A 278 8.44 -11.03 -4.02
C LEU A 278 9.23 -11.41 -2.77
N HIS A 279 9.98 -12.53 -2.82
CA HIS A 279 10.83 -13.00 -1.75
C HIS A 279 12.05 -13.75 -2.32
N TYR A 280 13.19 -13.64 -1.65
CA TYR A 280 14.44 -14.32 -2.00
C TYR A 280 15.44 -14.26 -0.86
N ILE A 281 16.47 -15.12 -0.93
CA ILE A 281 17.56 -15.17 0.04
C ILE A 281 18.88 -14.73 -0.58
N GLU A 282 19.71 -14.12 0.25
CA GLU A 282 21.11 -13.79 -0.06
C GLU A 282 21.98 -14.23 1.11
N THR A 283 23.21 -14.67 0.84
CA THR A 283 24.25 -14.89 1.86
C THR A 283 25.37 -13.91 1.59
N LYS A 284 25.83 -13.24 2.63
CA LYS A 284 26.96 -12.32 2.53
C LYS A 284 27.80 -12.41 3.79
N ASP A 285 29.05 -12.85 3.62
CA ASP A 285 29.94 -13.18 4.73
C ASP A 285 29.25 -14.19 5.69
N ASP A 286 29.12 -13.87 6.96
CA ASP A 286 28.41 -14.64 7.98
C ASP A 286 26.95 -14.18 8.21
N ASN A 287 26.36 -13.50 7.22
CA ASN A 287 24.98 -13.02 7.29
C ASN A 287 24.07 -13.81 6.33
N LEU A 288 22.89 -14.21 6.83
CA LEU A 288 21.77 -14.68 6.01
C LEU A 288 20.77 -13.54 5.87
N ILE A 289 20.43 -13.16 4.65
CA ILE A 289 19.48 -12.08 4.35
C ILE A 289 18.23 -12.69 3.75
N LEU A 290 17.10 -12.51 4.41
CA LEU A 290 15.78 -12.90 3.95
C LEU A 290 15.06 -11.64 3.44
N ARG A 291 14.97 -11.50 2.13
CA ARG A 291 14.14 -10.46 1.50
C ARG A 291 12.71 -10.99 1.40
N TYR A 292 11.82 -10.46 2.19
CA TYR A 292 10.42 -10.87 2.24
C TYR A 292 9.52 -9.66 1.95
N ASN A 293 9.43 -9.30 0.65
CA ASN A 293 8.78 -8.07 0.19
C ASN A 293 7.26 -8.17 0.08
N SER A 294 6.70 -9.37 0.21
CA SER A 294 5.26 -9.59 0.19
C SER A 294 4.91 -10.91 0.86
N CYS A 295 3.77 -10.95 1.53
CA CYS A 295 3.16 -12.17 2.07
C CYS A 295 2.23 -12.85 1.05
N LYS A 296 2.51 -12.72 -0.26
CA LYS A 296 1.72 -13.32 -1.35
C LYS A 296 2.52 -14.39 -2.07
N GLU A 297 1.83 -15.34 -2.65
CA GLU A 297 2.45 -16.32 -3.53
C GLU A 297 3.03 -15.67 -4.80
N ASN A 298 4.11 -16.25 -5.29
CA ASN A 298 4.74 -15.88 -6.55
C ASN A 298 4.89 -17.12 -7.44
N GLU A 299 4.33 -17.09 -8.64
CA GLU A 299 4.41 -18.21 -9.59
C GLU A 299 5.84 -18.60 -9.96
N ASN A 300 6.77 -17.63 -10.01
CA ASN A 300 8.15 -17.87 -10.41
C ASN A 300 9.05 -18.37 -9.27
N TYR A 301 8.67 -18.07 -8.02
CA TYR A 301 9.41 -18.52 -6.83
C TYR A 301 8.44 -18.69 -5.67
N LYS A 302 7.82 -19.88 -5.59
CA LYS A 302 6.78 -20.19 -4.61
C LYS A 302 7.31 -20.09 -3.17
N ILE A 303 6.43 -19.74 -2.25
CA ILE A 303 6.71 -19.64 -0.81
C ILE A 303 7.30 -20.95 -0.26
N GLU A 304 6.80 -22.10 -0.72
CA GLU A 304 7.34 -23.41 -0.32
C GLU A 304 8.83 -23.55 -0.70
N LYS A 305 9.19 -23.14 -1.91
CA LYS A 305 10.59 -23.15 -2.37
C LYS A 305 11.46 -22.19 -1.56
N PHE A 306 10.96 -20.96 -1.32
CA PHE A 306 11.62 -19.98 -0.47
C PHE A 306 11.86 -20.53 0.94
N THR A 307 10.82 -21.11 1.55
CA THR A 307 10.91 -21.74 2.88
C THR A 307 11.96 -22.85 2.91
N LYS A 308 11.94 -23.73 1.89
CA LYS A 308 12.94 -24.80 1.78
C LYS A 308 14.36 -24.22 1.68
N ASP A 309 14.58 -23.24 0.82
CA ASP A 309 15.90 -22.63 0.64
C ASP A 309 16.41 -21.97 1.92
N VAL A 310 15.54 -21.30 2.70
CA VAL A 310 15.89 -20.78 4.02
C VAL A 310 16.26 -21.90 4.99
N CYS A 311 15.47 -22.97 5.05
CA CYS A 311 15.75 -24.12 5.92
C CYS A 311 17.08 -24.78 5.56
N ASP A 312 17.34 -24.99 4.28
CA ASP A 312 18.59 -25.59 3.79
C ASP A 312 19.82 -24.73 4.19
N GLN A 313 19.69 -23.39 4.14
CA GLN A 313 20.77 -22.49 4.60
C GLN A 313 21.02 -22.62 6.11
N LEU A 314 19.95 -22.64 6.92
CA LEU A 314 20.05 -22.77 8.37
C LEU A 314 20.56 -24.13 8.84
N ASP A 315 20.32 -25.20 8.06
CA ASP A 315 20.82 -26.54 8.38
C ASP A 315 22.30 -26.73 8.05
N ASN A 316 22.80 -26.06 7.02
CA ASN A 316 24.13 -26.32 6.48
C ASN A 316 25.18 -25.25 6.86
N ASN A 317 24.75 -24.10 7.40
CA ASN A 317 25.64 -22.97 7.66
C ASN A 317 25.43 -22.37 9.07
N LYS A 318 26.50 -21.71 9.55
CA LYS A 318 26.41 -20.87 10.74
C LYS A 318 26.43 -19.40 10.36
N PHE A 319 25.50 -18.65 10.92
CA PHE A 319 25.35 -17.22 10.68
C PHE A 319 25.44 -16.43 12.00
N SER A 320 26.23 -15.37 12.00
CA SER A 320 26.27 -14.41 13.11
C SER A 320 25.04 -13.51 13.12
N ASN A 321 24.51 -13.20 11.93
CA ASN A 321 23.28 -12.42 11.80
C ASN A 321 22.31 -13.08 10.83
N ILE A 322 21.02 -13.02 11.15
CA ILE A 322 19.91 -13.28 10.22
C ILE A 322 19.15 -11.96 10.06
N ILE A 323 19.15 -11.44 8.85
CA ILE A 323 18.56 -10.16 8.50
C ILE A 323 17.25 -10.42 7.77
N ILE A 324 16.13 -9.91 8.31
CA ILE A 324 14.80 -10.08 7.74
C ILE A 324 14.36 -8.72 7.21
N ASP A 325 14.35 -8.56 5.89
CA ASP A 325 13.99 -7.31 5.25
C ASP A 325 12.50 -7.29 4.88
N LEU A 326 11.73 -6.55 5.64
CA LEU A 326 10.29 -6.35 5.48
C LEU A 326 9.93 -4.94 5.01
N ARG A 327 10.91 -4.13 4.61
CA ARG A 327 10.71 -2.71 4.29
C ARG A 327 9.72 -2.45 3.16
N TYR A 328 9.48 -3.40 2.29
CA TYR A 328 8.56 -3.27 1.15
C TYR A 328 7.35 -4.21 1.26
N ASN A 329 7.09 -4.76 2.44
CA ASN A 329 6.05 -5.76 2.65
C ASN A 329 4.72 -5.11 3.08
N LEU A 330 3.86 -4.86 2.13
CA LEU A 330 2.50 -4.34 2.37
C LEU A 330 1.50 -5.42 2.83
N GLY A 331 1.95 -6.68 3.03
CA GLY A 331 1.11 -7.74 3.57
C GLY A 331 0.73 -8.81 2.55
N GLY A 332 -0.37 -9.46 2.84
CA GLY A 332 -0.92 -10.67 2.23
C GLY A 332 -1.35 -11.66 3.31
N SER A 333 -0.93 -12.93 3.23
CA SER A 333 -1.20 -13.93 4.26
C SER A 333 -0.02 -14.07 5.23
N SER A 334 -0.22 -13.78 6.52
CA SER A 334 0.80 -13.95 7.56
C SER A 334 1.16 -15.42 7.82
N PHE A 335 0.33 -16.37 7.41
CA PHE A 335 0.58 -17.80 7.63
C PHE A 335 1.82 -18.33 6.91
N HIS A 336 2.20 -17.74 5.80
CA HIS A 336 3.32 -18.21 4.99
C HIS A 336 4.69 -18.17 5.69
N ILE A 337 4.87 -17.29 6.69
CA ILE A 337 6.15 -17.15 7.38
C ILE A 337 6.36 -18.15 8.53
N TYR A 338 5.30 -18.82 9.03
CA TYR A 338 5.39 -19.63 10.26
C TYR A 338 6.38 -20.78 10.19
N ASN A 339 6.53 -21.43 9.04
CA ASN A 339 7.50 -22.51 8.88
C ASN A 339 8.95 -22.00 8.98
N ILE A 340 9.23 -20.84 8.37
CA ILE A 340 10.52 -20.16 8.48
C ILE A 340 10.76 -19.72 9.92
N PHE A 341 9.74 -19.13 10.55
CA PHE A 341 9.80 -18.70 11.94
C PHE A 341 10.13 -19.84 12.90
N GLY A 342 9.44 -20.99 12.81
CA GLY A 342 9.72 -22.17 13.63
C GLY A 342 11.14 -22.70 13.44
N LYS A 343 11.62 -22.74 12.18
CA LYS A 343 12.99 -23.14 11.87
C LYS A 343 14.03 -22.19 12.44
N MET A 344 13.81 -20.89 12.35
CA MET A 344 14.69 -19.87 12.89
C MET A 344 14.74 -19.90 14.41
N MET A 345 13.62 -20.15 15.09
CA MET A 345 13.60 -20.33 16.56
C MET A 345 14.48 -21.51 16.99
N ALA A 346 14.34 -22.66 16.32
CA ALA A 346 15.17 -23.83 16.58
C ALA A 346 16.66 -23.54 16.32
N TYR A 347 16.96 -22.81 15.24
CA TYR A 347 18.31 -22.40 14.89
C TYR A 347 18.94 -21.49 15.95
N GLN A 348 18.23 -20.44 16.39
CA GLN A 348 18.74 -19.52 17.40
C GLN A 348 18.88 -20.23 18.77
N GLY A 349 17.98 -21.17 19.11
CA GLY A 349 18.12 -22.01 20.30
C GLY A 349 19.42 -22.84 20.31
N ALA A 350 19.87 -23.30 19.14
CA ALA A 350 21.15 -24.01 18.97
C ALA A 350 22.37 -23.07 18.79
N ASN A 351 22.14 -21.83 18.39
CA ASN A 351 23.16 -20.80 18.15
C ASN A 351 22.75 -19.48 18.86
N PRO A 352 22.84 -19.42 20.21
CA PRO A 352 22.25 -18.33 20.98
C PRO A 352 22.88 -16.95 20.72
N ASP A 353 24.10 -16.90 20.20
CA ASP A 353 24.80 -15.67 19.86
C ASP A 353 24.33 -15.06 18.52
N THR A 354 23.54 -15.80 17.73
CA THR A 354 23.01 -15.30 16.47
C THR A 354 22.05 -14.13 16.69
N LYS A 355 22.32 -13.00 16.06
CA LYS A 355 21.47 -11.80 16.10
C LYS A 355 20.40 -11.86 15.02
N ILE A 356 19.20 -11.42 15.37
CA ILE A 356 18.10 -11.24 14.44
C ILE A 356 17.95 -9.74 14.18
N LYS A 357 18.05 -9.33 12.93
CA LYS A 357 17.92 -7.92 12.52
C LYS A 357 16.70 -7.77 11.61
N VAL A 358 15.72 -6.99 12.05
CA VAL A 358 14.46 -6.80 11.33
C VAL A 358 14.45 -5.41 10.70
N LEU A 359 14.43 -5.35 9.38
CA LEU A 359 14.37 -4.09 8.64
C LEU A 359 12.93 -3.73 8.34
N ILE A 360 12.51 -2.53 8.77
CA ILE A 360 11.16 -2.01 8.60
C ILE A 360 11.12 -0.65 7.91
N SER A 361 9.97 -0.30 7.34
CA SER A 361 9.67 1.02 6.80
C SER A 361 8.17 1.34 6.90
N ASN A 362 7.76 2.50 6.41
CA ASN A 362 6.35 2.88 6.29
C ASN A 362 5.53 1.94 5.37
N GLN A 363 6.18 1.11 4.55
CA GLN A 363 5.53 0.06 3.76
C GLN A 363 5.49 -1.30 4.49
N THR A 364 6.06 -1.43 5.68
CA THR A 364 5.86 -2.61 6.54
C THR A 364 4.47 -2.52 7.15
N TYR A 365 3.49 -3.17 6.48
CA TYR A 365 2.07 -3.00 6.79
C TYR A 365 1.30 -4.32 6.73
N SER A 366 0.12 -4.41 7.37
CA SER A 366 -0.76 -5.58 7.39
C SER A 366 0.02 -6.85 7.80
N ALA A 367 -0.12 -7.97 7.10
CA ALA A 367 0.64 -9.20 7.37
C ALA A 367 2.18 -9.00 7.38
N GLY A 368 2.71 -8.00 6.68
CA GLY A 368 4.13 -7.61 6.79
C GLY A 368 4.48 -7.04 8.16
N GLY A 369 3.59 -6.26 8.74
CA GLY A 369 3.69 -5.77 10.12
C GLY A 369 3.55 -6.90 11.16
N ASP A 370 2.60 -7.82 10.94
CA ASP A 370 2.46 -9.02 11.78
C ASP A 370 3.73 -9.86 11.78
N CYS A 371 4.34 -10.07 10.59
CA CYS A 371 5.61 -10.77 10.48
C CYS A 371 6.73 -10.07 11.28
N ALA A 372 6.86 -8.74 11.15
CA ALA A 372 7.86 -8.00 11.91
C ALA A 372 7.66 -8.18 13.41
N LEU A 373 6.42 -8.06 13.88
CA LEU A 373 6.06 -8.21 15.28
C LEU A 373 6.32 -9.63 15.80
N LEU A 374 6.04 -10.66 14.99
CA LEU A 374 6.32 -12.06 15.30
C LEU A 374 7.82 -12.26 15.62
N PHE A 375 8.71 -11.70 14.80
CA PHE A 375 10.15 -11.80 15.04
C PHE A 375 10.58 -11.01 16.26
N VAL A 376 10.12 -9.78 16.41
CA VAL A 376 10.52 -8.90 17.52
C VAL A 376 10.10 -9.46 18.88
N LYS A 377 8.94 -10.11 18.97
CA LYS A 377 8.41 -10.61 20.24
C LYS A 377 8.99 -11.97 20.68
N ASN A 378 9.43 -12.80 19.77
CA ASN A 378 9.70 -14.20 20.07
C ASN A 378 11.18 -14.59 19.97
N PHE A 379 12.03 -13.70 19.51
CA PHE A 379 13.48 -13.94 19.45
C PHE A 379 14.21 -13.10 20.50
N HIS A 380 15.34 -13.58 20.97
CA HIS A 380 16.30 -12.78 21.73
C HIS A 380 17.36 -12.19 20.80
N ASN A 381 18.12 -11.20 21.28
CA ASN A 381 19.11 -10.48 20.49
C ASN A 381 18.54 -9.90 19.18
N VAL A 382 17.35 -9.30 19.27
CA VAL A 382 16.66 -8.66 18.12
C VAL A 382 17.02 -7.18 18.06
N GLU A 383 17.29 -6.68 16.87
CA GLU A 383 17.48 -5.26 16.58
C GLU A 383 16.57 -4.85 15.40
N VAL A 384 15.78 -3.80 15.59
CA VAL A 384 14.90 -3.24 14.55
C VAL A 384 15.56 -2.06 13.89
N ILE A 385 15.65 -2.05 12.56
CA ILE A 385 16.41 -1.08 11.78
C ILE A 385 15.54 -0.46 10.70
N GLY A 386 15.66 0.85 10.45
CA GLY A 386 14.99 1.50 9.33
C GLY A 386 14.14 2.71 9.71
N LYS A 387 12.89 2.76 9.29
CA LYS A 387 11.92 3.82 9.58
C LYS A 387 10.73 3.25 10.36
N ASN A 388 9.93 4.10 10.97
CA ASN A 388 8.67 3.68 11.61
C ASN A 388 7.82 2.83 10.66
N SER A 389 7.23 1.74 11.17
CA SER A 389 6.33 0.91 10.39
C SER A 389 5.04 1.65 10.04
N GLY A 390 4.41 1.25 8.94
CA GLY A 390 3.05 1.70 8.61
C GLY A 390 1.97 1.00 9.43
N PHE A 391 2.30 -0.05 10.16
CA PHE A 391 1.36 -0.92 10.85
C PHE A 391 1.32 -0.66 12.37
N PRO A 392 0.14 -0.52 12.99
CA PRO A 392 0.00 -0.42 14.43
C PRO A 392 0.25 -1.78 15.09
N ILE A 393 0.97 -1.78 16.22
CA ILE A 393 1.43 -3.02 16.86
C ILE A 393 0.42 -3.68 17.81
N SER A 394 -0.75 -3.09 18.04
CA SER A 394 -1.70 -3.60 19.03
C SER A 394 -3.05 -4.01 18.46
N THR A 395 -3.56 -3.28 17.50
CA THR A 395 -4.89 -3.52 16.93
C THR A 395 -4.91 -3.12 15.46
N SER A 396 -5.45 -3.99 14.63
CA SER A 396 -5.67 -3.72 13.21
C SER A 396 -7.02 -4.27 12.76
N ALA A 397 -7.62 -3.64 11.77
CA ALA A 397 -8.72 -4.24 11.03
C ALA A 397 -8.17 -5.17 9.96
N GLY A 398 -8.83 -6.28 9.71
CA GLY A 398 -8.44 -7.27 8.72
C GLY A 398 -9.63 -8.01 8.13
N ASP A 399 -9.37 -9.12 7.45
CA ASP A 399 -10.33 -9.79 6.60
C ASP A 399 -10.95 -8.78 5.63
N VAL A 400 -10.06 -8.25 4.76
CA VAL A 400 -10.43 -7.20 3.81
C VAL A 400 -11.35 -7.79 2.76
N ASN A 401 -12.55 -7.23 2.71
CA ASN A 401 -13.54 -7.56 1.69
C ASN A 401 -13.72 -6.36 0.76
N VAL A 402 -14.26 -6.63 -0.42
CA VAL A 402 -14.56 -5.57 -1.35
C VAL A 402 -16.03 -5.64 -1.75
N ALA A 403 -16.63 -4.50 -1.89
CA ALA A 403 -17.98 -4.33 -2.38
C ALA A 403 -18.00 -3.33 -3.54
N TYR A 404 -19.01 -3.43 -4.41
CA TYR A 404 -19.18 -2.49 -5.52
C TYR A 404 -20.61 -1.93 -5.54
N THR A 405 -20.72 -0.66 -5.87
CA THR A 405 -22.02 -0.09 -6.19
C THR A 405 -22.51 -0.65 -7.52
N LYS A 406 -23.81 -1.00 -7.62
CA LYS A 406 -24.39 -1.64 -8.82
C LYS A 406 -24.32 -0.77 -10.08
N ASP A 407 -24.53 0.52 -9.91
CA ASP A 407 -24.73 1.44 -11.03
C ASP A 407 -23.47 2.16 -11.49
N THR A 408 -22.55 2.42 -10.56
CA THR A 408 -21.32 3.20 -10.84
C THR A 408 -20.06 2.38 -10.66
N TYR A 409 -20.17 1.14 -10.16
CA TYR A 409 -19.09 0.20 -9.91
C TYR A 409 -17.92 0.80 -9.11
N ILE A 410 -18.25 1.71 -8.18
CA ILE A 410 -17.28 2.22 -7.23
C ILE A 410 -16.94 1.10 -6.25
N GLY A 411 -15.68 0.69 -6.23
CA GLY A 411 -15.17 -0.34 -5.34
C GLY A 411 -14.89 0.22 -3.95
N ILE A 412 -15.31 -0.50 -2.93
CA ILE A 412 -15.18 -0.15 -1.52
C ILE A 412 -14.47 -1.29 -0.82
N ASN A 413 -13.30 -1.03 -0.23
CA ASN A 413 -12.64 -1.96 0.66
C ASN A 413 -13.13 -1.73 2.09
N TYR A 414 -13.52 -2.81 2.77
CA TYR A 414 -13.98 -2.79 4.15
C TYR A 414 -13.49 -4.02 4.90
N CYS A 415 -13.46 -3.97 6.23
CA CYS A 415 -12.97 -5.05 7.08
C CYS A 415 -14.10 -5.62 7.91
N THR A 416 -14.09 -6.94 8.11
CA THR A 416 -15.10 -7.67 8.90
C THR A 416 -14.56 -8.17 10.23
N THR A 417 -13.24 -8.12 10.46
CA THR A 417 -12.59 -8.63 11.67
C THR A 417 -11.64 -7.59 12.26
N VAL A 418 -11.60 -7.52 13.58
CA VAL A 418 -10.58 -6.77 14.32
C VAL A 418 -9.58 -7.75 14.89
N PHE A 419 -8.33 -7.68 14.44
CA PHE A 419 -7.22 -8.41 15.03
C PHE A 419 -6.64 -7.62 16.19
N ARG A 420 -6.59 -8.24 17.37
CA ARG A 420 -5.98 -7.69 18.56
C ARG A 420 -4.70 -8.47 18.87
N GLN A 421 -3.59 -7.77 18.85
CA GLN A 421 -2.33 -8.36 19.24
C GLN A 421 -2.09 -8.08 20.71
N HIS A 422 -1.97 -9.14 21.53
CA HIS A 422 -1.78 -9.02 22.96
C HIS A 422 -0.44 -8.35 23.28
N TYR A 423 -0.51 -7.16 23.84
CA TYR A 423 0.58 -6.57 24.61
C TYR A 423 0.38 -6.97 26.08
N GLU A 424 1.47 -7.30 26.78
CA GLU A 424 1.42 -7.76 28.19
C GLU A 424 0.76 -6.75 29.13
N ASP A 425 0.75 -5.47 28.78
CA ASP A 425 0.21 -4.37 29.58
C ASP A 425 -1.21 -3.92 29.18
N VAL A 426 -1.84 -4.54 28.17
CA VAL A 426 -3.18 -4.18 27.73
C VAL A 426 -4.15 -5.28 28.14
N ASP A 427 -4.94 -5.00 29.17
CA ASP A 427 -6.07 -5.83 29.54
C ASP A 427 -7.03 -5.90 28.35
N SER A 428 -6.93 -7.01 27.61
CA SER A 428 -7.60 -7.20 26.32
C SER A 428 -9.13 -7.14 26.41
N PHE A 429 -9.68 -7.26 27.62
CA PHE A 429 -11.12 -7.21 27.87
C PHE A 429 -11.65 -5.79 28.12
N LEU A 430 -10.80 -4.87 28.52
CA LEU A 430 -11.16 -3.50 28.88
C LEU A 430 -10.58 -2.45 27.92
N PHE A 431 -10.17 -2.87 26.72
CA PHE A 431 -9.59 -1.97 25.76
C PHE A 431 -10.60 -0.87 25.36
N ASN A 432 -10.40 0.30 25.91
CA ASN A 432 -11.21 1.46 25.58
C ASN A 432 -10.59 2.14 24.36
N TYR A 433 -11.15 1.86 23.18
CA TYR A 433 -10.70 2.42 21.90
C TYR A 433 -10.68 3.97 21.88
N LYS A 434 -11.44 4.60 22.76
CA LYS A 434 -11.53 6.07 22.82
C LYS A 434 -10.22 6.78 23.07
N ASN A 435 -9.25 6.13 23.69
CA ASN A 435 -7.98 6.74 24.08
C ASN A 435 -6.76 6.02 23.47
N PHE A 436 -7.00 5.22 22.41
CA PHE A 436 -5.91 4.48 21.79
C PHE A 436 -5.05 5.40 20.93
N ASP A 437 -3.80 5.54 21.28
CA ASP A 437 -2.82 6.35 20.56
C ASP A 437 -2.04 5.44 19.58
N PHE A 438 -2.48 5.41 18.33
CA PHE A 438 -1.84 4.62 17.28
C PHE A 438 -0.38 5.02 17.05
N GLU A 439 -0.02 6.28 17.29
CA GLU A 439 1.36 6.74 17.13
C GLU A 439 2.29 6.12 18.18
N LYS A 440 1.81 5.96 19.42
CA LYS A 440 2.57 5.26 20.47
C LYS A 440 2.70 3.77 20.21
N ASN A 441 1.73 3.19 19.47
CA ASN A 441 1.69 1.78 19.15
C ASN A 441 2.27 1.46 17.77
N THR A 442 2.94 2.40 17.14
CA THR A 442 3.70 2.18 15.90
C THR A 442 5.05 1.55 16.23
N MET A 443 5.44 0.48 15.54
CA MET A 443 6.76 -0.11 15.68
C MET A 443 7.82 0.88 15.21
N LYS A 444 8.69 1.27 16.12
CA LYS A 444 9.80 2.18 15.89
C LYS A 444 11.10 1.38 15.79
N PRO A 445 12.03 1.78 14.93
CA PRO A 445 13.32 1.12 14.86
C PRO A 445 14.21 1.52 16.07
N ASP A 446 15.04 0.57 16.52
CA ASP A 446 16.12 0.84 17.48
C ASP A 446 17.20 1.70 16.83
N PHE A 447 17.47 1.44 15.54
CA PHE A 447 18.36 2.24 14.73
C PHE A 447 17.60 2.87 13.54
N TYR A 448 17.40 4.19 13.61
CA TYR A 448 16.76 4.92 12.51
C TYR A 448 17.70 5.08 11.34
N ALA A 449 17.33 4.56 10.17
CA ALA A 449 18.07 4.66 8.93
C ALA A 449 17.18 5.14 7.79
N SER A 450 17.44 6.34 7.31
CA SER A 450 16.78 6.92 6.14
C SER A 450 17.73 6.94 4.95
N GLN A 451 17.26 6.48 3.80
CA GLN A 451 17.98 6.59 2.55
C GLN A 451 17.72 7.97 1.94
N SER A 452 18.78 8.74 1.69
CA SER A 452 18.65 9.99 0.93
C SER A 452 18.37 9.71 -0.54
N PHE A 453 17.85 10.70 -1.27
CA PHE A 453 17.65 10.53 -2.72
C PHE A 453 18.97 10.28 -3.47
N ALA A 454 20.06 10.90 -3.03
CA ALA A 454 21.40 10.65 -3.58
C ALA A 454 21.84 9.19 -3.34
N ASP A 455 21.62 8.66 -2.11
CA ASP A 455 21.88 7.25 -1.80
C ASP A 455 21.02 6.33 -2.67
N PHE A 456 19.74 6.67 -2.84
CA PHE A 456 18.83 5.92 -3.70
C PHE A 456 19.35 5.84 -5.15
N MET A 457 19.80 6.95 -5.71
CA MET A 457 20.31 7.02 -7.08
C MET A 457 21.55 6.16 -7.33
N ILE A 458 22.42 6.04 -6.33
CA ILE A 458 23.65 5.22 -6.43
C ILE A 458 23.50 3.81 -5.87
N GLY A 459 22.29 3.45 -5.39
CA GLY A 459 22.02 2.14 -4.79
C GLY A 459 22.67 1.94 -3.42
N ASN A 460 23.01 3.02 -2.71
CA ASN A 460 23.47 2.93 -1.33
C ASN A 460 22.29 2.66 -0.39
N ASP A 461 22.40 1.66 0.47
CA ASP A 461 21.36 1.26 1.42
C ASP A 461 21.85 1.43 2.86
N PRO A 462 21.62 2.58 3.51
CA PRO A 462 22.12 2.83 4.87
C PRO A 462 21.61 1.81 5.89
N ALA A 463 20.34 1.36 5.79
CA ALA A 463 19.76 0.38 6.70
C ALA A 463 20.42 -0.99 6.53
N MET A 464 20.54 -1.48 5.30
CA MET A 464 21.20 -2.76 5.02
C MET A 464 22.69 -2.68 5.35
N ASN A 465 23.38 -1.59 5.02
CA ASN A 465 24.77 -1.39 5.37
C ASN A 465 25.00 -1.42 6.88
N TYR A 466 24.09 -0.87 7.67
CA TYR A 466 24.15 -0.97 9.13
C TYR A 466 23.89 -2.41 9.57
N ALA A 467 22.86 -3.06 9.03
CA ALA A 467 22.50 -4.43 9.39
C ALA A 467 23.63 -5.46 9.11
N LEU A 468 24.43 -5.23 8.09
CA LEU A 468 25.55 -6.10 7.70
C LEU A 468 26.82 -5.92 8.58
N ARG A 469 26.84 -4.93 9.48
CA ARG A 469 28.03 -4.74 10.34
C ARG A 469 28.11 -5.85 11.39
N SER A 470 29.29 -6.46 11.50
CA SER A 470 29.66 -7.29 12.65
C SER A 470 30.10 -6.39 13.82
N GLU A 471 29.87 -6.83 15.05
CA GLU A 471 30.40 -6.13 16.23
C GLU A 471 31.94 -6.15 16.20
N GLY A 472 32.53 -5.01 16.03
CA GLY A 472 33.98 -4.85 15.90
C GLY A 472 34.36 -3.72 14.95
N ASN A 473 33.47 -3.40 14.00
CA ASN A 473 33.65 -2.29 13.06
C ASN A 473 32.76 -1.08 13.43
N THR A 474 32.84 -0.59 14.67
CA THR A 474 32.31 0.74 15.00
C THR A 474 33.02 1.77 14.10
N SER A 475 32.25 2.46 13.27
CA SER A 475 32.79 3.44 12.34
C SER A 475 33.51 4.54 13.14
N LEU A 476 34.55 5.12 12.54
CA LEU A 476 35.29 6.27 13.12
C LEU A 476 34.31 7.39 13.54
N ALA A 477 33.19 7.56 12.85
CA ALA A 477 32.14 8.54 13.15
C ALA A 477 31.37 8.25 14.46
N GLU A 478 31.18 7.00 14.82
CA GLU A 478 30.53 6.61 16.09
C GLU A 478 31.50 6.70 17.26
N LYS A 479 32.78 6.41 17.03
CA LYS A 479 33.86 6.66 18.01
C LYS A 479 33.98 8.17 18.33
N ILE A 480 33.82 9.04 17.33
CA ILE A 480 33.83 10.50 17.49
C ILE A 480 32.61 10.99 18.27
N LYS A 481 31.42 10.44 18.04
CA LYS A 481 30.18 10.79 18.81
C LYS A 481 30.27 10.35 20.29
N GLY A 482 30.96 9.26 20.60
CA GLY A 482 31.22 8.80 21.96
C GLY A 482 32.22 9.65 22.74
N VAL A 483 33.09 10.38 22.05
CA VAL A 483 34.11 11.28 22.67
C VAL A 483 33.58 12.70 22.88
N LEU A 484 32.47 13.08 22.23
CA LEU A 484 31.85 14.42 22.34
C LEU A 484 30.63 14.46 23.28
N LYS A 485 30.38 13.39 24.03
CA LYS A 485 29.52 13.34 25.23
C LYS A 485 30.40 13.36 26.47
#